data_017252dd7678d110f32e83c2e48f97d5
#
_entry.id   017252dd7678d110f32e83c2e48f97d5
#
_cell.length_a   1.000
_cell.length_b   1.000
_cell.length_c   1.000
_cell.angle_alpha   90.00
_cell.angle_beta   90.00
_cell.angle_gamma   90.00
#
_symmetry.space_group_name_H-M   'P 1'
#
loop_
_entity.id
_entity.type
_entity.pdbx_description
1 polymer ?
#
loop_
_entity_poly.entity_id
_entity_poly.type
_entity_poly.pdbx_seq_one_letter_code
_entity_poly.pdbx_strand_id
1 'polypeptide(L)'
;MISFTDVDLELDKKPVFSKLNLTIQQGELVYIVGKSGTGKSTLLKSLYMDVRPTKGEIRIAGYSSRTIKKRQIPLLRRKLGIIFQDFRLLEDRNVYDNLAFVLKVTGTKEKLVKEQVMQALGSVGLEHAAKVMPLRLSGGEQQRIAIARALVREPLVILADEPTGNLDPDTSLEILDYLKRVNQKSITVVIGTHDYELVQHSPFRTLQISGQNLVESTMEKSATGFRPAMSSGTPA
;
A
#
# COMPACT_ATOMS: atom_id res chain seq x y z
N MET A 1 9.69 5.18 -9.59
CA MET A 1 8.59 5.64 -10.45
C MET A 1 7.68 4.47 -10.78
N ILE A 2 6.37 4.70 -10.70
CA ILE A 2 5.30 3.78 -11.11
C ILE A 2 4.59 4.44 -12.29
N SER A 3 4.27 3.69 -13.35
CA SER A 3 3.47 4.22 -14.45
C SER A 3 2.49 3.18 -14.98
N PHE A 4 1.31 3.65 -15.33
CA PHE A 4 0.27 2.96 -16.07
C PHE A 4 0.10 3.68 -17.41
N THR A 5 0.11 2.95 -18.50
CA THR A 5 -0.04 3.49 -19.87
C THR A 5 -1.11 2.69 -20.58
N ASP A 6 -2.27 3.31 -20.83
CA ASP A 6 -3.46 2.74 -21.47
C ASP A 6 -3.87 1.38 -20.90
N VAL A 7 -3.89 1.29 -19.56
CA VAL A 7 -4.06 0.01 -18.85
C VAL A 7 -5.54 -0.32 -18.68
N ASP A 8 -5.91 -1.52 -19.15
CA ASP A 8 -7.17 -2.17 -18.81
C ASP A 8 -6.91 -3.22 -17.72
N LEU A 9 -7.68 -3.17 -16.63
CA LEU A 9 -7.67 -4.17 -15.56
C LEU A 9 -9.06 -4.80 -15.43
N GLU A 10 -9.06 -6.12 -15.33
CA GLU A 10 -10.26 -6.93 -15.11
C GLU A 10 -10.12 -7.78 -13.84
N LEU A 11 -11.23 -8.01 -13.16
CA LEU A 11 -11.36 -8.97 -12.08
C LEU A 11 -12.57 -9.86 -12.39
N ASP A 12 -12.36 -11.16 -12.43
CA ASP A 12 -13.38 -12.15 -12.79
C ASP A 12 -14.10 -11.81 -14.10
N LYS A 13 -13.33 -11.40 -15.12
CA LYS A 13 -13.80 -10.95 -16.46
C LYS A 13 -14.65 -9.69 -16.45
N LYS A 14 -14.77 -8.99 -15.32
CA LYS A 14 -15.45 -7.69 -15.23
C LYS A 14 -14.42 -6.57 -15.32
N PRO A 15 -14.64 -5.55 -16.17
CA PRO A 15 -13.74 -4.42 -16.26
C PRO A 15 -13.77 -3.60 -14.97
N VAL A 16 -12.59 -3.36 -14.39
CA VAL A 16 -12.40 -2.53 -13.19
C VAL A 16 -11.80 -1.18 -13.57
N PHE A 17 -10.80 -1.18 -14.45
CA PHE A 17 -10.22 0.02 -15.02
C PHE A 17 -10.11 -0.11 -16.54
N SER A 18 -10.30 1.01 -17.25
CA SER A 18 -10.19 1.07 -18.70
C SER A 18 -9.36 2.27 -19.13
N LYS A 19 -8.37 2.02 -20.00
CA LYS A 19 -7.42 3.03 -20.52
C LYS A 19 -6.80 3.90 -19.41
N LEU A 20 -6.50 3.27 -18.26
CA LEU A 20 -5.93 3.98 -17.11
C LEU A 20 -4.54 4.51 -17.46
N ASN A 21 -4.34 5.80 -17.28
CA ASN A 21 -3.07 6.50 -17.39
C ASN A 21 -2.75 7.16 -16.05
N LEU A 22 -1.61 6.79 -15.44
CA LEU A 22 -1.19 7.31 -14.15
C LEU A 22 0.34 7.26 -14.05
N THR A 23 0.91 8.30 -13.45
CA THR A 23 2.32 8.30 -13.04
C THR A 23 2.43 8.70 -11.58
N ILE A 24 3.18 7.90 -10.80
CA ILE A 24 3.57 8.19 -9.42
C ILE A 24 5.09 8.29 -9.40
N GLN A 25 5.61 9.43 -8.94
CA GLN A 25 7.04 9.68 -8.90
C GLN A 25 7.72 8.88 -7.78
N GLN A 26 9.02 8.73 -7.88
CA GLN A 26 9.80 8.12 -6.80
C GLN A 26 9.78 9.03 -5.57
N GLY A 27 9.57 8.43 -4.39
CA GLY A 27 9.46 9.17 -3.12
C GLY A 27 8.12 9.87 -2.92
N GLU A 28 7.17 9.74 -3.85
CA GLU A 28 5.83 10.32 -3.68
C GLU A 28 4.98 9.47 -2.72
N LEU A 29 4.17 10.14 -1.88
CA LEU A 29 3.08 9.51 -1.14
C LEU A 29 1.77 9.86 -1.83
N VAL A 30 1.00 8.83 -2.20
CA VAL A 30 -0.27 8.99 -2.93
C VAL A 30 -1.36 8.20 -2.24
N TYR A 31 -2.50 8.85 -2.01
CA TYR A 31 -3.73 8.17 -1.60
C TYR A 31 -4.57 7.80 -2.82
N ILE A 32 -5.14 6.60 -2.78
CA ILE A 32 -6.15 6.13 -3.73
C ILE A 32 -7.43 5.93 -2.95
N VAL A 33 -8.40 6.83 -3.16
CA VAL A 33 -9.64 6.83 -2.41
C VAL A 33 -10.81 6.32 -3.25
N GLY A 34 -11.73 5.62 -2.61
CA GLY A 34 -12.93 5.10 -3.25
C GLY A 34 -13.74 4.22 -2.32
N LYS A 35 -15.03 4.07 -2.58
CA LYS A 35 -15.92 3.18 -1.82
C LYS A 35 -15.39 1.75 -1.82
N SER A 36 -15.88 0.91 -0.90
CA SER A 36 -15.56 -0.53 -0.94
C SER A 36 -15.99 -1.12 -2.29
N GLY A 37 -15.18 -2.02 -2.83
CA GLY A 37 -15.45 -2.69 -4.12
C GLY A 37 -15.16 -1.88 -5.39
N THR A 38 -14.68 -0.63 -5.31
CA THR A 38 -14.40 0.19 -6.51
C THR A 38 -13.12 -0.19 -7.26
N GLY A 39 -12.29 -1.10 -6.73
CA GLY A 39 -11.09 -1.57 -7.43
C GLY A 39 -9.76 -1.13 -6.81
N LYS A 40 -9.73 -0.48 -5.62
CA LYS A 40 -8.49 -0.10 -4.93
C LYS A 40 -7.53 -1.28 -4.80
N SER A 41 -7.99 -2.37 -4.21
CA SER A 41 -7.19 -3.58 -4.04
C SER A 41 -6.77 -4.19 -5.38
N THR A 42 -7.61 -4.13 -6.42
CA THR A 42 -7.27 -4.61 -7.77
C THR A 42 -6.13 -3.78 -8.37
N LEU A 43 -6.17 -2.47 -8.21
CA LEU A 43 -5.11 -1.57 -8.65
C LEU A 43 -3.79 -1.87 -7.91
N LEU A 44 -3.84 -1.98 -6.57
CA LEU A 44 -2.65 -2.33 -5.78
C LEU A 44 -2.11 -3.73 -6.17
N LYS A 45 -2.97 -4.72 -6.35
CA LYS A 45 -2.60 -6.09 -6.79
C LYS A 45 -1.92 -6.09 -8.15
N SER A 46 -2.30 -5.18 -9.05
CA SER A 46 -1.66 -5.07 -10.36
C SER A 46 -0.20 -4.61 -10.25
N LEU A 47 0.15 -3.80 -9.25
CA LEU A 47 1.50 -3.31 -9.03
C LEU A 47 2.49 -4.42 -8.63
N TYR A 48 2.03 -5.47 -7.93
CA TYR A 48 2.89 -6.62 -7.62
C TYR A 48 2.60 -7.87 -8.47
N MET A 49 1.92 -7.67 -9.62
CA MET A 49 1.65 -8.69 -10.63
C MET A 49 0.83 -9.88 -10.12
N ASP A 50 -0.09 -9.64 -9.18
CA ASP A 50 -1.11 -10.59 -8.76
C ASP A 50 -2.31 -10.55 -9.72
N VAL A 51 -2.70 -9.33 -10.11
CA VAL A 51 -3.60 -9.06 -11.23
C VAL A 51 -2.76 -8.52 -12.38
N ARG A 52 -2.89 -9.07 -13.57
CA ARG A 52 -2.18 -8.58 -14.75
C ARG A 52 -3.09 -7.73 -15.62
N PRO A 53 -2.57 -6.67 -16.23
CA PRO A 53 -3.35 -5.91 -17.19
C PRO A 53 -3.72 -6.78 -18.40
N THR A 54 -4.94 -6.62 -18.90
CA THR A 54 -5.41 -7.24 -20.14
C THR A 54 -4.96 -6.45 -21.35
N LYS A 55 -4.78 -5.12 -21.18
CA LYS A 55 -4.18 -4.21 -22.16
C LYS A 55 -3.29 -3.19 -21.48
N GLY A 56 -2.46 -2.51 -22.27
CA GLY A 56 -1.57 -1.46 -21.79
C GLY A 56 -0.31 -1.99 -21.11
N GLU A 57 0.36 -1.14 -20.34
CA GLU A 57 1.60 -1.46 -19.67
C GLU A 57 1.66 -0.85 -18.27
N ILE A 58 2.07 -1.64 -17.28
CA ILE A 58 2.41 -1.18 -15.93
C ILE A 58 3.92 -1.28 -15.77
N ARG A 59 4.57 -0.20 -15.32
CA ARG A 59 5.98 -0.19 -14.94
C ARG A 59 6.12 0.13 -13.46
N ILE A 60 6.93 -0.65 -12.74
CA ILE A 60 7.20 -0.47 -11.31
C ILE A 60 8.57 -1.05 -10.94
N ALA A 61 9.36 -0.31 -10.16
CA ALA A 61 10.64 -0.75 -9.61
C ALA A 61 11.60 -1.35 -10.68
N GLY A 62 11.54 -0.83 -11.93
CA GLY A 62 12.35 -1.28 -13.06
C GLY A 62 11.80 -2.49 -13.83
N TYR A 63 10.61 -2.98 -13.48
CA TYR A 63 9.93 -4.06 -14.19
C TYR A 63 8.75 -3.55 -15.02
N SER A 64 8.46 -4.25 -16.13
CA SER A 64 7.31 -3.99 -17.00
C SER A 64 6.37 -5.19 -17.03
N SER A 65 5.06 -4.95 -16.91
CA SER A 65 4.03 -6.00 -16.98
C SER A 65 4.03 -6.76 -18.30
N ARG A 66 4.49 -6.12 -19.38
CA ARG A 66 4.59 -6.73 -20.74
C ARG A 66 5.71 -7.76 -20.85
N THR A 67 6.84 -7.51 -20.20
CA THR A 67 8.07 -8.30 -20.39
C THR A 67 8.43 -9.17 -19.20
N ILE A 68 7.86 -8.93 -18.01
CA ILE A 68 8.17 -9.67 -16.79
C ILE A 68 7.79 -11.15 -16.93
N LYS A 69 8.76 -12.03 -16.75
CA LYS A 69 8.56 -13.49 -16.75
C LYS A 69 8.09 -13.96 -15.36
N LYS A 70 7.33 -15.06 -15.28
CA LYS A 70 6.85 -15.61 -14.01
C LYS A 70 7.95 -15.74 -12.94
N ARG A 71 9.15 -16.20 -13.34
CA ARG A 71 10.32 -16.35 -12.43
C ARG A 71 10.87 -15.02 -11.90
N GLN A 72 10.53 -13.89 -12.50
CA GLN A 72 10.99 -12.56 -12.08
C GLN A 72 9.99 -11.88 -11.12
N ILE A 73 8.74 -12.34 -11.05
CA ILE A 73 7.74 -11.76 -10.15
C ILE A 73 8.19 -11.79 -8.68
N PRO A 74 8.77 -12.89 -8.16
CA PRO A 74 9.33 -12.88 -6.80
C PRO A 74 10.43 -11.83 -6.60
N LEU A 75 11.23 -11.53 -7.63
CA LEU A 75 12.27 -10.51 -7.56
C LEU A 75 11.68 -9.09 -7.51
N LEU A 76 10.62 -8.84 -8.28
CA LEU A 76 9.84 -7.60 -8.16
C LEU A 76 9.27 -7.47 -6.73
N ARG A 77 8.54 -8.50 -6.25
CA ARG A 77 7.90 -8.49 -4.92
C ARG A 77 8.89 -8.26 -3.78
N ARG A 78 10.14 -8.68 -3.92
CA ARG A 78 11.22 -8.38 -2.96
C ARG A 78 11.58 -6.90 -2.84
N LYS A 79 11.27 -6.08 -3.88
CA LYS A 79 11.48 -4.62 -3.86
C LYS A 79 10.28 -3.85 -3.31
N LEU A 80 9.20 -4.54 -2.97
CA LEU A 80 7.94 -3.96 -2.50
C LEU A 80 7.67 -4.40 -1.07
N GLY A 81 7.18 -3.48 -0.25
CA GLY A 81 6.55 -3.80 1.03
C GLY A 81 5.04 -3.76 0.84
N ILE A 82 4.34 -4.82 1.23
CA ILE A 82 2.89 -4.90 1.10
C ILE A 82 2.29 -4.97 2.49
N ILE A 83 1.35 -4.06 2.77
CA ILE A 83 0.61 -3.95 4.02
C ILE A 83 -0.85 -4.25 3.69
N PHE A 84 -1.45 -5.19 4.40
CA PHE A 84 -2.83 -5.64 4.21
C PHE A 84 -3.73 -5.16 5.34
N GLN A 85 -5.01 -5.02 5.08
CA GLN A 85 -6.03 -4.67 6.07
C GLN A 85 -6.14 -5.70 7.20
N ASP A 86 -5.98 -6.99 6.89
CA ASP A 86 -6.07 -8.13 7.80
C ASP A 86 -4.70 -8.56 8.38
N PHE A 87 -3.73 -7.64 8.42
CA PHE A 87 -2.36 -7.78 8.90
C PHE A 87 -1.57 -8.93 8.26
N ARG A 88 -2.16 -10.08 8.02
CA ARG A 88 -1.59 -11.32 7.48
C ARG A 88 -0.31 -11.75 8.21
N LEU A 89 -0.31 -11.63 9.51
CA LEU A 89 0.77 -12.17 10.33
C LEU A 89 0.65 -13.70 10.39
N LEU A 90 1.80 -14.37 10.46
CA LEU A 90 1.86 -15.81 10.65
C LEU A 90 1.53 -16.09 12.13
N GLU A 91 0.38 -16.68 12.38
CA GLU A 91 -0.15 -16.90 13.74
C GLU A 91 0.56 -18.04 14.48
N ASP A 92 1.22 -18.93 13.76
CA ASP A 92 2.04 -20.03 14.27
C ASP A 92 3.46 -19.59 14.70
N ARG A 93 3.79 -18.30 14.57
CA ARG A 93 5.10 -17.72 14.82
C ARG A 93 5.02 -16.46 15.65
N ASN A 94 6.02 -16.25 16.51
CA ASN A 94 6.14 -14.98 17.24
C ASN A 94 6.47 -13.81 16.30
N VAL A 95 6.47 -12.60 16.83
CA VAL A 95 6.76 -11.36 16.09
C VAL A 95 8.13 -11.39 15.43
N TYR A 96 9.18 -11.80 16.15
CA TYR A 96 10.53 -11.92 15.60
C TYR A 96 10.56 -12.84 14.39
N ASP A 97 9.96 -14.02 14.50
CA ASP A 97 9.95 -15.02 13.44
C ASP A 97 9.10 -14.58 12.22
N ASN A 98 8.08 -13.76 12.41
CA ASN A 98 7.33 -13.13 11.32
C ASN A 98 8.23 -12.26 10.42
N LEU A 99 9.13 -11.47 11.02
CA LEU A 99 10.06 -10.63 10.27
C LEU A 99 11.25 -11.45 9.75
N ALA A 100 11.83 -12.30 10.60
CA ALA A 100 12.97 -13.15 10.26
C ALA A 100 12.67 -14.06 9.08
N PHE A 101 11.44 -14.59 8.99
CA PHE A 101 11.00 -15.41 7.86
C PHE A 101 11.18 -14.70 6.52
N VAL A 102 10.76 -13.43 6.43
CA VAL A 102 10.91 -12.63 5.20
C VAL A 102 12.38 -12.51 4.79
N LEU A 103 13.26 -12.23 5.74
CA LEU A 103 14.70 -12.11 5.50
C LEU A 103 15.32 -13.45 5.04
N LYS A 104 14.99 -14.55 5.73
CA LYS A 104 15.50 -15.89 5.44
C LYS A 104 15.10 -16.38 4.05
N VAL A 105 13.81 -16.32 3.71
CA VAL A 105 13.32 -16.79 2.39
C VAL A 105 13.80 -15.91 1.23
N THR A 106 14.26 -14.70 1.53
CA THR A 106 14.80 -13.79 0.51
C THR A 106 16.33 -13.78 0.43
N GLY A 107 17.01 -14.64 1.23
CA GLY A 107 18.44 -14.90 1.12
C GLY A 107 19.33 -13.96 1.93
N THR A 108 18.81 -13.31 2.99
CA THR A 108 19.63 -12.54 3.92
C THR A 108 20.55 -13.48 4.70
N LYS A 109 21.82 -13.09 4.86
CA LYS A 109 22.79 -13.86 5.64
C LYS A 109 22.36 -13.99 7.10
N GLU A 110 22.38 -15.19 7.66
CA GLU A 110 21.85 -15.48 9.01
C GLU A 110 22.40 -14.53 10.09
N LYS A 111 23.68 -14.17 10.01
CA LYS A 111 24.31 -13.24 10.97
C LYS A 111 23.70 -11.82 11.00
N LEU A 112 23.01 -11.41 9.92
CA LEU A 112 22.38 -10.08 9.82
C LEU A 112 20.88 -10.11 10.19
N VAL A 113 20.26 -11.29 10.25
CA VAL A 113 18.82 -11.43 10.47
C VAL A 113 18.40 -10.80 11.79
N LYS A 114 19.11 -11.11 12.89
CA LYS A 114 18.76 -10.59 14.22
C LYS A 114 18.81 -9.06 14.26
N GLU A 115 19.88 -8.48 13.74
CA GLU A 115 20.06 -7.02 13.70
C GLU A 115 18.96 -6.34 12.91
N GLN A 116 18.71 -6.80 11.68
CA GLN A 116 17.68 -6.20 10.81
C GLN A 116 16.26 -6.35 11.40
N VAL A 117 15.94 -7.49 12.02
CA VAL A 117 14.66 -7.67 12.70
C VAL A 117 14.50 -6.70 13.85
N MET A 118 15.53 -6.59 14.73
CA MET A 118 15.43 -5.69 15.89
C MET A 118 15.37 -4.23 15.46
N GLN A 119 16.12 -3.84 14.42
CA GLN A 119 16.05 -2.50 13.84
C GLN A 119 14.66 -2.19 13.28
N ALA A 120 14.05 -3.14 12.55
CA ALA A 120 12.69 -2.96 12.01
C ALA A 120 11.65 -2.85 13.14
N LEU A 121 11.76 -3.66 14.20
CA LEU A 121 10.89 -3.58 15.39
C LEU A 121 11.08 -2.25 16.12
N GLY A 122 12.32 -1.78 16.26
CA GLY A 122 12.63 -0.48 16.84
C GLY A 122 12.01 0.68 16.10
N SER A 123 11.96 0.60 14.77
CA SER A 123 11.35 1.65 13.95
C SER A 123 9.84 1.84 14.20
N VAL A 124 9.18 0.86 14.83
CA VAL A 124 7.76 0.89 15.21
C VAL A 124 7.52 0.80 16.73
N GLY A 125 8.61 0.86 17.54
CA GLY A 125 8.56 0.88 19.01
C GLY A 125 8.13 -0.44 19.66
N LEU A 126 8.37 -1.59 19.00
CA LEU A 126 7.87 -2.91 19.43
C LEU A 126 8.98 -3.96 19.62
N GLU A 127 10.22 -3.55 19.98
CA GLU A 127 11.32 -4.48 20.27
C GLU A 127 11.00 -5.42 21.43
N HIS A 128 10.30 -4.90 22.43
CA HIS A 128 9.87 -5.66 23.61
C HIS A 128 8.91 -6.80 23.26
N ALA A 129 8.16 -6.66 22.16
CA ALA A 129 7.18 -7.64 21.70
C ALA A 129 7.79 -8.77 20.84
N ALA A 130 9.11 -8.79 20.60
CA ALA A 130 9.77 -9.74 19.68
C ALA A 130 9.38 -11.21 19.90
N LYS A 131 9.20 -11.63 21.15
CA LYS A 131 8.83 -13.02 21.51
C LYS A 131 7.32 -13.24 21.68
N VAL A 132 6.50 -12.21 21.51
CA VAL A 132 5.04 -12.28 21.68
C VAL A 132 4.42 -12.89 20.42
N MET A 133 3.36 -13.69 20.60
CA MET A 133 2.57 -14.23 19.49
C MET A 133 1.60 -13.16 18.97
N PRO A 134 1.35 -13.08 17.64
CA PRO A 134 0.49 -12.04 17.05
C PRO A 134 -0.88 -11.89 17.70
N LEU A 135 -1.53 -13.01 18.01
CA LEU A 135 -2.87 -13.02 18.62
C LEU A 135 -2.95 -12.43 20.04
N ARG A 136 -1.80 -12.17 20.69
CA ARG A 136 -1.72 -11.51 21.99
C ARG A 136 -1.52 -10.00 21.91
N LEU A 137 -1.40 -9.47 20.68
CA LEU A 137 -1.20 -8.06 20.42
C LEU A 137 -2.53 -7.38 20.09
N SER A 138 -2.66 -6.09 20.45
CA SER A 138 -3.74 -5.25 19.97
C SER A 138 -3.73 -5.11 18.45
N GLY A 139 -4.85 -4.71 17.84
CA GLY A 139 -4.90 -4.47 16.39
C GLY A 139 -3.88 -3.46 15.90
N GLY A 140 -3.67 -2.37 16.63
CA GLY A 140 -2.67 -1.35 16.32
C GLY A 140 -1.23 -1.89 16.38
N GLU A 141 -0.92 -2.73 17.40
CA GLU A 141 0.39 -3.38 17.48
C GLU A 141 0.59 -4.38 16.33
N GLN A 142 -0.42 -5.18 16.00
CA GLN A 142 -0.37 -6.10 14.86
C GLN A 142 -0.11 -5.34 13.55
N GLN A 143 -0.76 -4.20 13.35
CA GLN A 143 -0.54 -3.35 12.18
C GLN A 143 0.86 -2.76 12.16
N ARG A 144 1.38 -2.27 13.29
CA ARG A 144 2.78 -1.83 13.38
C ARG A 144 3.77 -2.95 13.05
N ILE A 145 3.50 -4.19 13.49
CA ILE A 145 4.32 -5.35 13.11
C ILE A 145 4.20 -5.65 11.60
N ALA A 146 3.02 -5.53 11.00
CA ALA A 146 2.85 -5.70 9.56
C ALA A 146 3.65 -4.63 8.77
N ILE A 147 3.68 -3.39 9.26
CA ILE A 147 4.53 -2.31 8.71
C ILE A 147 6.02 -2.67 8.86
N ALA A 148 6.47 -3.05 10.07
CA ALA A 148 7.87 -3.46 10.29
C ALA A 148 8.28 -4.61 9.37
N ARG A 149 7.41 -5.61 9.18
CA ARG A 149 7.63 -6.71 8.25
C ARG A 149 7.75 -6.25 6.81
N ALA A 150 6.94 -5.27 6.38
CA ALA A 150 7.02 -4.68 5.05
C ALA A 150 8.33 -3.90 4.85
N LEU A 151 8.85 -3.26 5.90
CA LEU A 151 10.05 -2.43 5.88
C LEU A 151 11.36 -3.19 6.05
N VAL A 152 11.34 -4.40 6.63
CA VAL A 152 12.53 -5.16 7.05
C VAL A 152 13.56 -5.40 5.93
N ARG A 153 13.15 -5.24 4.68
CA ARG A 153 14.00 -5.36 3.48
C ARG A 153 14.29 -4.05 2.77
N GLU A 154 14.00 -2.93 3.40
CA GLU A 154 14.20 -1.60 2.79
C GLU A 154 13.59 -1.51 1.38
N PRO A 155 12.27 -1.64 1.25
CA PRO A 155 11.61 -1.66 -0.04
C PRO A 155 11.72 -0.31 -0.76
N LEU A 156 11.63 -0.33 -2.10
CA LEU A 156 11.55 0.89 -2.92
C LEU A 156 10.14 1.49 -2.90
N VAL A 157 9.13 0.66 -2.69
CA VAL A 157 7.71 1.05 -2.71
C VAL A 157 6.96 0.32 -1.61
N ILE A 158 6.14 1.04 -0.86
CA ILE A 158 5.13 0.49 0.04
C ILE A 158 3.76 0.56 -0.64
N LEU A 159 3.05 -0.55 -0.64
CA LEU A 159 1.67 -0.67 -1.09
C LEU A 159 0.82 -1.04 0.12
N ALA A 160 -0.04 -0.13 0.58
CA ALA A 160 -0.90 -0.34 1.75
C ALA A 160 -2.37 -0.39 1.30
N ASP A 161 -3.02 -1.53 1.51
CA ASP A 161 -4.43 -1.76 1.19
C ASP A 161 -5.24 -1.68 2.48
N GLU A 162 -6.00 -0.59 2.64
CA GLU A 162 -6.82 -0.27 3.83
C GLU A 162 -6.05 -0.42 5.16
N PRO A 163 -4.88 0.24 5.33
CA PRO A 163 -3.99 -0.03 6.46
C PRO A 163 -4.59 0.35 7.83
N THR A 164 -5.71 1.06 7.85
CA THR A 164 -6.40 1.53 9.06
C THR A 164 -7.81 0.96 9.23
N GLY A 165 -8.27 0.13 8.29
CA GLY A 165 -9.67 -0.29 8.18
C GLY A 165 -10.23 -1.10 9.35
N ASN A 166 -9.38 -1.63 10.23
CA ASN A 166 -9.78 -2.42 11.41
C ASN A 166 -9.33 -1.79 12.74
N LEU A 167 -9.03 -0.48 12.73
CA LEU A 167 -8.46 0.23 13.86
C LEU A 167 -9.38 1.38 14.29
N ASP A 168 -9.24 1.78 15.55
CA ASP A 168 -9.89 2.98 16.08
C ASP A 168 -9.27 4.25 15.46
N PRO A 169 -9.94 5.41 15.53
CA PRO A 169 -9.48 6.65 14.89
C PRO A 169 -8.09 7.10 15.35
N ASP A 170 -7.79 7.03 16.65
CA ASP A 170 -6.51 7.49 17.19
C ASP A 170 -5.36 6.61 16.71
N THR A 171 -5.53 5.30 16.80
CA THR A 171 -4.57 4.33 16.27
C THR A 171 -4.40 4.49 14.74
N SER A 172 -5.47 4.81 14.01
CA SER A 172 -5.43 5.05 12.57
C SER A 172 -4.53 6.22 12.21
N LEU A 173 -4.60 7.32 12.96
CA LEU A 173 -3.71 8.48 12.78
C LEU A 173 -2.25 8.11 13.05
N GLU A 174 -1.97 7.33 14.10
CA GLU A 174 -0.61 6.84 14.38
C GLU A 174 -0.06 6.01 13.23
N ILE A 175 -0.84 5.09 12.67
CA ILE A 175 -0.44 4.26 11.54
C ILE A 175 -0.13 5.10 10.30
N LEU A 176 -0.96 6.10 9.99
CA LEU A 176 -0.67 7.03 8.89
C LEU A 176 0.61 7.82 9.12
N ASP A 177 0.89 8.25 10.35
CA ASP A 177 2.13 8.94 10.69
C ASP A 177 3.37 8.04 10.56
N TYR A 178 3.27 6.76 10.85
CA TYR A 178 4.33 5.80 10.53
C TYR A 178 4.59 5.75 9.02
N LEU A 179 3.55 5.67 8.19
CA LEU A 179 3.68 5.63 6.73
C LEU A 179 4.25 6.94 6.17
N LYS A 180 3.87 8.10 6.72
CA LYS A 180 4.47 9.41 6.37
C LYS A 180 5.97 9.46 6.70
N ARG A 181 6.37 8.99 7.90
CA ARG A 181 7.80 8.90 8.28
C ARG A 181 8.58 7.95 7.38
N VAL A 182 7.97 6.86 6.93
CA VAL A 182 8.57 5.96 5.93
C VAL A 182 8.80 6.68 4.61
N ASN A 183 7.82 7.45 4.14
CA ASN A 183 7.93 8.24 2.91
C ASN A 183 9.06 9.30 2.98
N GLN A 184 9.29 9.93 4.14
CA GLN A 184 10.39 10.88 4.35
C GLN A 184 11.78 10.28 4.07
N LYS A 185 11.91 8.95 4.08
CA LYS A 185 13.14 8.24 3.68
C LYS A 185 13.23 8.02 2.16
N SER A 186 12.48 8.78 1.36
CA SER A 186 12.39 8.66 -0.10
C SER A 186 11.81 7.32 -0.62
N ILE A 187 11.10 6.60 0.24
CA ILE A 187 10.34 5.41 -0.16
C ILE A 187 9.00 5.88 -0.75
N THR A 188 8.66 5.40 -1.93
CA THR A 188 7.34 5.67 -2.53
C THR A 188 6.25 4.94 -1.73
N VAL A 189 5.15 5.62 -1.39
CA VAL A 189 4.06 5.03 -0.61
C VAL A 189 2.74 5.21 -1.36
N VAL A 190 2.02 4.11 -1.60
CA VAL A 190 0.69 4.13 -2.21
C VAL A 190 -0.30 3.52 -1.21
N ILE A 191 -1.29 4.31 -0.79
CA ILE A 191 -2.27 3.92 0.22
C ILE A 191 -3.66 3.88 -0.41
N GLY A 192 -4.27 2.70 -0.46
CA GLY A 192 -5.69 2.54 -0.80
C GLY A 192 -6.54 2.67 0.46
N THR A 193 -7.53 3.55 0.47
CA THR A 193 -8.46 3.68 1.60
C THR A 193 -9.85 4.11 1.14
N HIS A 194 -10.87 3.76 1.92
CA HIS A 194 -12.21 4.31 1.77
C HIS A 194 -12.50 5.42 2.79
N ASP A 195 -11.57 5.67 3.71
CA ASP A 195 -11.70 6.70 4.73
C ASP A 195 -11.30 8.06 4.15
N TYR A 196 -12.29 8.83 3.75
CA TYR A 196 -12.10 10.17 3.20
C TYR A 196 -11.71 11.18 4.28
N GLU A 197 -12.15 11.00 5.52
CA GLU A 197 -11.87 11.93 6.62
C GLU A 197 -10.38 11.92 6.96
N LEU A 198 -9.77 10.74 7.04
CA LEU A 198 -8.33 10.58 7.29
C LEU A 198 -7.46 11.23 6.20
N VAL A 199 -7.98 11.32 4.95
CA VAL A 199 -7.24 11.85 3.81
C VAL A 199 -7.49 13.33 3.59
N GLN A 200 -8.67 13.84 4.00
CA GLN A 200 -9.12 15.21 3.75
C GLN A 200 -8.14 16.29 4.24
N HIS A 201 -7.46 16.03 5.35
CA HIS A 201 -6.49 16.95 5.93
C HIS A 201 -5.03 16.63 5.54
N SER A 202 -4.83 15.69 4.64
CA SER A 202 -3.50 15.30 4.18
C SER A 202 -3.00 16.24 3.08
N PRO A 203 -1.73 16.72 3.15
CA PRO A 203 -1.15 17.52 2.09
C PRO A 203 -0.72 16.72 0.86
N PHE A 204 -0.89 15.40 0.88
CA PHE A 204 -0.41 14.51 -0.17
C PHE A 204 -1.43 14.35 -1.29
N ARG A 205 -0.91 14.01 -2.47
CA ARG A 205 -1.71 13.78 -3.67
C ARG A 205 -2.74 12.70 -3.44
N THR A 206 -3.99 13.00 -3.80
CA THR A 206 -5.12 12.10 -3.65
C THR A 206 -5.76 11.82 -5.00
N LEU A 207 -5.90 10.56 -5.33
CA LEU A 207 -6.55 10.06 -6.54
C LEU A 207 -7.86 9.38 -6.16
N GLN A 208 -8.96 9.87 -6.67
CA GLN A 208 -10.28 9.28 -6.45
C GLN A 208 -10.65 8.34 -7.59
N ILE A 209 -11.15 7.15 -7.25
CA ILE A 209 -11.73 6.25 -8.24
C ILE A 209 -13.10 6.78 -8.65
N SER A 210 -13.24 7.11 -9.94
CA SER A 210 -14.47 7.56 -10.57
C SER A 210 -14.79 6.68 -11.78
N GLY A 211 -15.84 5.87 -11.68
CA GLY A 211 -16.14 4.85 -12.69
C GLY A 211 -14.95 3.87 -12.84
N GLN A 212 -14.45 3.75 -14.04
CA GLN A 212 -13.33 2.86 -14.40
C GLN A 212 -11.99 3.62 -14.53
N ASN A 213 -11.86 4.79 -13.88
CA ASN A 213 -10.67 5.62 -14.01
C ASN A 213 -10.28 6.26 -12.67
N LEU A 214 -9.14 6.95 -12.64
CA LEU A 214 -8.68 7.75 -11.52
C LEU A 214 -8.72 9.23 -11.92
N VAL A 215 -9.24 10.06 -11.03
CA VAL A 215 -9.22 11.52 -11.16
C VAL A 215 -8.47 12.12 -9.97
N GLU A 216 -7.72 13.18 -10.20
CA GLU A 216 -7.13 13.93 -9.08
C GLU A 216 -8.25 14.56 -8.27
N SER A 217 -8.28 14.26 -6.98
CA SER A 217 -9.21 14.92 -6.07
C SER A 217 -8.61 16.26 -5.68
N THR A 218 -9.10 17.34 -6.27
CA THR A 218 -8.93 18.69 -5.72
C THR A 218 -9.87 18.78 -4.51
N MET A 219 -9.39 18.32 -3.36
CA MET A 219 -10.10 18.59 -2.11
C MET A 219 -9.92 20.07 -1.79
N GLU A 220 -10.89 20.89 -2.16
CA GLU A 220 -10.98 22.26 -1.67
C GLU A 220 -11.07 22.20 -0.14
N LYS A 221 -10.25 23.03 0.51
CA LYS A 221 -10.31 23.29 1.96
C LYS A 221 -11.61 24.04 2.27
N SER A 222 -12.76 23.37 2.15
CA SER A 222 -14.02 23.97 2.55
C SER A 222 -14.28 23.70 4.03
N ALA A 223 -14.40 24.75 4.80
CA ALA A 223 -14.69 24.77 6.25
C ALA A 223 -16.09 24.26 6.62
N THR A 224 -16.83 23.65 5.69
CA THR A 224 -18.18 23.15 5.94
C THR A 224 -18.47 21.94 5.01
N GLY A 225 -18.68 20.80 5.62
CA GLY A 225 -19.38 19.59 5.11
C GLY A 225 -19.21 19.21 3.63
N PHE A 226 -18.69 18.03 3.41
CA PHE A 226 -18.57 17.36 2.12
C PHE A 226 -19.86 17.45 1.28
N ARG A 227 -19.81 18.15 0.13
CA ARG A 227 -20.73 17.97 -0.99
C ARG A 227 -19.92 17.54 -2.22
N PRO A 228 -20.23 16.41 -2.85
CA PRO A 228 -19.62 16.07 -4.12
C PRO A 228 -20.02 17.11 -5.17
N ALA A 229 -19.06 17.63 -5.92
CA ALA A 229 -19.33 18.51 -7.06
C ALA A 229 -20.16 17.74 -8.10
N MET A 230 -21.43 18.08 -8.24
CA MET A 230 -22.24 17.66 -9.37
C MET A 230 -21.78 18.46 -10.58
N SER A 231 -21.34 17.76 -11.64
CA SER A 231 -21.09 18.35 -12.94
C SER A 231 -22.37 19.00 -13.43
N SER A 232 -22.37 20.33 -13.56
CA SER A 232 -23.40 21.10 -14.23
C SER A 232 -23.35 20.78 -15.72
N GLY A 233 -24.18 19.82 -16.16
CA GLY A 233 -24.54 19.67 -17.56
C GLY A 233 -25.48 20.78 -17.93
N THR A 234 -25.09 21.67 -18.80
CA THR A 234 -25.95 22.67 -19.45
C THR A 234 -26.82 21.96 -20.49
N PRO A 235 -28.13 22.10 -20.48
CA PRO A 235 -28.96 21.69 -21.60
C PRO A 235 -28.96 22.81 -22.64
N ALA A 236 -28.73 22.46 -23.87
CA ALA A 236 -29.15 23.20 -25.07
C ALA A 236 -30.26 22.46 -25.78
#